data_10309a3452ac8067d0fc57a819fa9fad
#
_entry.id   10309a3452ac8067d0fc57a819fa9fad
#
_cell.length_a   1.000
_cell.length_b   1.000
_cell.length_c   1.000
_cell.angle_alpha   90.00
_cell.angle_beta   90.00
_cell.angle_gamma   90.00
#
_symmetry.space_group_name_H-M   'P 1'
#
loop_
_entity.id
_entity.type
_entity.pdbx_description
1 polymer ?
#
loop_
_entity_poly.entity_id
_entity_poly.type
_entity_poly.pdbx_seq_one_letter_code
_entity_poly.pdbx_strand_id
1 'polypeptide(L)'
;MTLSILRRGRRNDAGGSPTGRRRSLGRQAVAAVAAAAMVLALGASSSSAADPYVEPLTGGAAFDPSFRHGTVAVDGGRLHYVTGGSGPVLVLLHGWPQTWWAWHDVMPALARNHSVVAFDLPGLGDSSHFIDGYDKVTTAHRIRQAVRALGHRQVSILAHDVGVLVAYPYAREFPAEVSRIAVLDSTLSGFGLEDAYTLSFHFLFNAAPAPIPERILDNGDVSTYLGTIFDFSLNRDAIDRSVYYRYYRDPADRTAGYNYYRAYAGDAENNQANAHRRLSMPVLAMGSATTFGPAVAASFRQVADDVREVVATDSGHFIPEENPRFLVSCINLFTGVAVTPPTPELVNCAA
;
A
#
# COMPACT_ATOMS: atom_id res chain seq x y z
N MET A 1 -61.99 13.90 10.50
CA MET A 1 -63.09 12.91 10.73
C MET A 1 -62.37 11.66 11.22
N THR A 2 -62.42 11.51 12.47
CA THR A 2 -63.05 10.67 13.49
C THR A 2 -62.09 9.51 13.84
N LEU A 3 -61.33 9.58 14.94
CA LEU A 3 -61.53 9.30 16.37
C LEU A 3 -62.28 7.99 16.68
N SER A 4 -61.67 7.10 17.44
CA SER A 4 -62.13 6.48 18.69
C SER A 4 -61.17 5.33 19.04
N ILE A 5 -60.37 5.29 20.11
CA ILE A 5 -60.57 5.32 21.59
C ILE A 5 -61.16 4.02 22.16
N LEU A 6 -60.46 3.53 23.19
CA LEU A 6 -60.83 2.76 24.40
C LEU A 6 -60.66 1.24 24.32
N ARG A 7 -60.23 0.46 25.34
CA ARG A 7 -59.87 0.68 26.76
C ARG A 7 -59.26 -0.61 27.34
N ARG A 8 -58.36 -0.47 28.26
CA ARG A 8 -58.20 -1.14 29.58
C ARG A 8 -58.47 -2.64 29.80
N GLY A 9 -57.47 -3.28 30.42
CA GLY A 9 -57.73 -4.44 31.31
C GLY A 9 -56.44 -4.81 32.06
N ARG A 10 -56.39 -4.53 33.37
CA ARG A 10 -55.40 -4.92 34.39
C ARG A 10 -55.64 -6.34 34.87
N ARG A 11 -54.56 -7.08 35.25
CA ARG A 11 -54.22 -7.64 36.59
C ARG A 11 -53.27 -8.83 36.45
N ASN A 12 -52.13 -8.74 37.11
CA ASN A 12 -51.64 -9.44 38.32
C ASN A 12 -51.83 -10.97 38.30
N ASP A 13 -50.79 -11.74 38.49
CA ASP A 13 -50.03 -12.02 39.70
C ASP A 13 -48.93 -13.05 39.47
N ALA A 14 -47.83 -12.82 40.18
CA ALA A 14 -46.99 -13.70 40.95
C ALA A 14 -46.50 -15.07 40.44
N GLY A 15 -45.19 -15.29 40.50
CA GLY A 15 -44.66 -16.51 41.09
C GLY A 15 -43.63 -17.25 40.27
N GLY A 16 -42.39 -17.28 40.74
CA GLY A 16 -41.51 -18.45 40.50
C GLY A 16 -40.29 -18.25 39.64
N SER A 17 -39.19 -17.81 40.25
CA SER A 17 -37.83 -18.20 39.81
C SER A 17 -37.62 -19.71 40.07
N PRO A 18 -36.90 -20.45 39.21
CA PRO A 18 -35.48 -20.57 39.47
C PRO A 18 -34.56 -20.75 38.24
N THR A 19 -33.38 -20.16 38.38
CA THR A 19 -32.08 -20.67 37.93
C THR A 19 -31.97 -21.43 36.60
N GLY A 20 -31.53 -20.72 35.60
CA GLY A 20 -30.96 -21.32 34.36
C GLY A 20 -29.75 -20.51 33.91
N ARG A 21 -28.56 -20.95 34.37
CA ARG A 21 -27.28 -20.49 33.85
C ARG A 21 -27.26 -20.72 32.32
N ARG A 22 -27.42 -19.66 31.53
CA ARG A 22 -26.98 -19.62 30.15
C ARG A 22 -25.60 -18.94 30.10
N ARG A 23 -24.59 -19.76 29.88
CA ARG A 23 -23.23 -19.35 29.54
C ARG A 23 -23.29 -18.52 28.26
N SER A 24 -22.98 -17.24 28.36
CA SER A 24 -22.63 -16.39 27.22
C SER A 24 -21.20 -16.72 26.83
N LEU A 25 -21.04 -17.60 25.87
CA LEU A 25 -19.80 -17.81 25.14
C LEU A 25 -19.75 -16.79 24.00
N GLY A 26 -18.67 -16.04 23.93
CA GLY A 26 -18.23 -15.50 22.68
C GLY A 26 -18.36 -14.00 22.48
N ARG A 27 -17.63 -13.20 23.26
CA ARG A 27 -17.14 -11.88 22.85
C ARG A 27 -15.88 -11.55 23.64
N GLN A 28 -14.80 -12.25 23.34
CA GLN A 28 -13.45 -11.88 23.75
C GLN A 28 -12.49 -12.49 22.75
N ALA A 29 -12.15 -11.77 21.72
CA ALA A 29 -10.93 -11.92 20.97
C ALA A 29 -10.86 -10.82 19.88
N VAL A 30 -10.73 -9.57 20.24
CA VAL A 30 -10.07 -8.54 19.43
C VAL A 30 -9.78 -7.39 20.39
N ALA A 31 -8.65 -7.40 21.03
CA ALA A 31 -8.04 -6.20 21.60
C ALA A 31 -6.65 -6.58 22.15
N ALA A 32 -5.70 -6.69 21.28
CA ALA A 32 -4.29 -6.55 21.66
C ALA A 32 -3.55 -5.92 20.47
N VAL A 33 -3.93 -4.69 20.11
CA VAL A 33 -3.03 -3.80 19.40
C VAL A 33 -2.38 -2.96 20.48
N ALA A 34 -1.09 -3.20 20.71
CA ALA A 34 -0.31 -2.46 21.64
C ALA A 34 -0.30 -0.98 21.22
N ALA A 35 -0.94 -0.14 22.02
CA ALA A 35 -0.78 1.30 21.96
C ALA A 35 0.65 1.64 22.40
N ALA A 36 1.58 1.78 21.45
CA ALA A 36 2.84 2.43 21.71
C ALA A 36 2.56 3.92 21.88
N ALA A 37 2.45 4.36 23.14
CA ALA A 37 2.36 5.76 23.48
C ALA A 37 3.67 6.46 23.05
N MET A 38 3.60 7.22 21.97
CA MET A 38 4.68 8.09 21.52
C MET A 38 4.70 9.33 22.43
N VAL A 39 5.62 9.37 23.39
CA VAL A 39 5.91 10.58 24.16
C VAL A 39 6.67 11.53 23.23
N LEU A 40 5.99 12.55 22.74
CA LEU A 40 6.60 13.69 22.05
C LEU A 40 7.38 14.53 23.07
N ALA A 41 8.69 14.42 23.07
CA ALA A 41 9.56 15.41 23.68
C ALA A 41 9.67 16.62 22.73
N LEU A 42 8.91 17.66 23.00
CA LEU A 42 9.05 18.97 22.37
C LEU A 42 10.33 19.67 22.89
N GLY A 43 11.42 19.47 22.18
CA GLY A 43 12.62 20.29 22.33
C GLY A 43 12.61 21.38 21.26
N ALA A 44 12.20 22.59 21.63
CA ALA A 44 12.31 23.75 20.76
C ALA A 44 13.78 24.12 20.60
N SER A 45 14.29 24.02 19.39
CA SER A 45 15.50 24.69 18.93
C SER A 45 15.22 25.33 17.59
N SER A 46 14.90 26.62 17.65
CA SER A 46 14.85 27.49 16.50
C SER A 46 16.26 27.76 15.99
N SER A 47 16.67 27.17 14.89
CA SER A 47 17.70 27.72 14.03
C SER A 47 17.18 27.64 12.59
N SER A 48 16.85 28.81 12.07
CA SER A 48 16.67 29.03 10.62
C SER A 48 18.01 28.78 9.95
N ALA A 49 18.27 27.53 9.56
CA ALA A 49 19.33 27.21 8.63
C ALA A 49 18.68 27.18 7.24
N ALA A 50 19.19 27.98 6.33
CA ALA A 50 18.85 27.91 4.92
C ALA A 50 18.96 26.46 4.44
N ASP A 51 17.91 25.97 3.76
CA ASP A 51 17.83 24.63 3.19
C ASP A 51 19.01 24.44 2.22
N PRO A 52 19.98 23.51 2.47
CA PRO A 52 21.14 23.35 1.63
C PRO A 52 20.87 22.54 0.34
N TYR A 53 19.62 22.23 0.01
CA TYR A 53 19.26 21.37 -1.12
C TYR A 53 18.58 22.15 -2.25
N VAL A 54 19.32 23.06 -2.87
CA VAL A 54 19.02 23.59 -4.22
C VAL A 54 20.19 23.21 -5.13
N GLU A 55 20.26 21.95 -5.51
CA GLU A 55 21.04 21.54 -6.68
C GLU A 55 20.15 20.80 -7.66
N PRO A 56 20.27 21.09 -8.97
CA PRO A 56 19.55 20.33 -9.98
C PRO A 56 20.05 18.88 -9.99
N LEU A 57 19.12 17.93 -10.18
CA LEU A 57 19.43 16.50 -10.27
C LEU A 57 20.26 16.12 -11.49
N THR A 58 21.46 16.62 -11.56
CA THR A 58 22.52 16.10 -12.44
C THR A 58 23.63 15.40 -11.67
N GLY A 59 23.46 15.16 -10.36
CA GLY A 59 24.51 14.69 -9.46
C GLY A 59 24.14 13.57 -8.46
N GLY A 60 22.97 12.94 -8.56
CA GLY A 60 22.76 11.66 -7.86
C GLY A 60 23.66 10.61 -8.49
N ALA A 61 24.29 9.76 -7.68
CA ALA A 61 24.98 8.57 -8.20
C ALA A 61 24.02 7.91 -9.19
N ALA A 62 24.45 7.78 -10.47
CA ALA A 62 23.59 7.21 -11.49
C ALA A 62 23.13 5.83 -11.00
N PHE A 63 21.82 5.61 -10.92
CA PHE A 63 21.28 4.29 -10.65
C PHE A 63 21.92 3.29 -11.62
N ASP A 64 22.04 2.05 -11.24
CA ASP A 64 22.69 0.98 -11.97
C ASP A 64 22.51 1.11 -13.50
N PRO A 65 23.59 1.28 -14.30
CA PRO A 65 23.51 1.54 -15.74
C PRO A 65 22.93 0.39 -16.56
N SER A 66 22.70 -0.77 -15.95
CA SER A 66 21.96 -1.88 -16.57
C SER A 66 20.45 -1.63 -16.67
N PHE A 67 19.94 -0.61 -15.98
CA PHE A 67 18.53 -0.22 -16.04
C PHE A 67 18.32 0.96 -16.97
N ARG A 68 17.15 0.97 -17.60
CA ARG A 68 16.73 2.01 -18.53
C ARG A 68 15.43 2.66 -18.08
N HIS A 69 15.41 3.97 -18.14
CA HIS A 69 14.19 4.77 -17.99
C HIS A 69 13.42 4.84 -19.29
N GLY A 70 12.12 4.83 -19.21
CA GLY A 70 11.24 5.03 -20.35
C GLY A 70 9.91 5.61 -19.96
N THR A 71 9.14 6.02 -20.96
CA THR A 71 7.75 6.45 -20.78
C THR A 71 6.86 5.71 -21.77
N VAL A 72 5.66 5.36 -21.36
CA VAL A 72 4.67 4.65 -22.16
C VAL A 72 3.34 5.37 -22.13
N ALA A 73 2.69 5.52 -23.30
CA ALA A 73 1.38 6.14 -23.40
C ALA A 73 0.29 5.24 -22.83
N VAL A 74 -0.63 5.83 -22.09
CA VAL A 74 -1.84 5.20 -21.55
C VAL A 74 -3.01 6.18 -21.68
N ASP A 75 -4.22 5.73 -21.41
CA ASP A 75 -5.38 6.61 -21.44
C ASP A 75 -5.23 7.79 -20.48
N GLY A 76 -5.28 8.99 -21.02
CA GLY A 76 -5.19 10.25 -20.29
C GLY A 76 -3.77 10.76 -20.04
N GLY A 77 -2.70 10.03 -20.41
CA GLY A 77 -1.34 10.50 -20.16
C GLY A 77 -0.22 9.52 -20.51
N ARG A 78 0.86 9.59 -19.77
CA ARG A 78 2.03 8.71 -19.93
C ARG A 78 2.49 8.24 -18.55
N LEU A 79 2.93 7.00 -18.46
CA LEU A 79 3.58 6.48 -17.27
C LEU A 79 5.09 6.38 -17.49
N HIS A 80 5.84 6.83 -16.50
CA HIS A 80 7.27 6.58 -16.41
C HIS A 80 7.50 5.18 -15.86
N TYR A 81 8.56 4.54 -16.32
CA TYR A 81 9.02 3.26 -15.81
C TYR A 81 10.53 3.13 -15.86
N VAL A 82 11.06 2.27 -15.01
CA VAL A 82 12.47 1.84 -14.99
C VAL A 82 12.51 0.33 -15.17
N THR A 83 13.31 -0.16 -16.13
CA THR A 83 13.35 -1.58 -16.48
C THR A 83 14.76 -2.10 -16.67
N GLY A 84 14.98 -3.36 -16.28
CA GLY A 84 16.24 -4.07 -16.46
C GLY A 84 16.09 -5.56 -16.21
N GLY A 85 17.15 -6.31 -16.50
CA GLY A 85 17.19 -7.75 -16.34
C GLY A 85 16.51 -8.52 -17.48
N SER A 86 16.38 -9.83 -17.29
CA SER A 86 15.73 -10.76 -18.23
C SER A 86 15.12 -11.94 -17.48
N GLY A 87 14.08 -12.56 -18.08
CA GLY A 87 13.34 -13.67 -17.47
C GLY A 87 11.86 -13.37 -17.33
N PRO A 88 11.15 -14.10 -16.45
CA PRO A 88 9.75 -13.82 -16.14
C PRO A 88 9.56 -12.37 -15.69
N VAL A 89 8.47 -11.74 -16.14
CA VAL A 89 8.24 -10.31 -15.88
C VAL A 89 7.78 -10.10 -14.44
N LEU A 90 8.44 -9.18 -13.74
CA LEU A 90 8.08 -8.72 -12.41
C LEU A 90 7.78 -7.21 -12.44
N VAL A 91 6.52 -6.87 -12.29
CA VAL A 91 6.05 -5.48 -12.20
C VAL A 91 6.11 -5.01 -10.75
N LEU A 92 6.71 -3.85 -10.52
CA LEU A 92 6.87 -3.24 -9.19
C LEU A 92 5.99 -2.00 -9.10
N LEU A 93 5.12 -1.93 -8.08
CA LEU A 93 4.18 -0.83 -7.84
C LEU A 93 4.45 -0.25 -6.44
N HIS A 94 4.98 0.97 -6.40
CA HIS A 94 5.32 1.67 -5.15
C HIS A 94 4.09 2.19 -4.41
N GLY A 95 4.31 2.65 -3.17
CA GLY A 95 3.31 3.30 -2.33
C GLY A 95 3.42 4.82 -2.30
N TRP A 96 2.61 5.45 -1.45
CA TRP A 96 2.68 6.87 -1.15
C TRP A 96 3.45 7.08 0.17
N PRO A 97 4.35 8.06 0.30
CA PRO A 97 4.70 9.10 -0.67
C PRO A 97 5.99 8.77 -1.45
N GLN A 98 6.05 7.63 -2.06
CA GLN A 98 7.23 7.16 -2.78
C GLN A 98 7.09 7.28 -4.30
N THR A 99 8.11 6.79 -5.03
CA THR A 99 8.19 6.66 -6.48
C THR A 99 8.81 5.31 -6.82
N TRP A 100 9.11 5.04 -8.09
CA TRP A 100 9.86 3.84 -8.49
C TRP A 100 11.15 3.65 -7.66
N TRP A 101 11.72 4.73 -7.12
CA TRP A 101 12.94 4.70 -6.32
C TRP A 101 12.83 3.83 -5.06
N ALA A 102 11.63 3.60 -4.55
CA ALA A 102 11.37 2.66 -3.45
C ALA A 102 11.96 1.25 -3.69
N TRP A 103 12.19 0.91 -4.93
CA TRP A 103 12.68 -0.40 -5.34
C TRP A 103 14.17 -0.45 -5.67
N HIS A 104 14.89 0.69 -5.57
CA HIS A 104 16.27 0.82 -6.05
C HIS A 104 17.23 -0.20 -5.41
N ASP A 105 17.08 -0.52 -4.13
CA ASP A 105 17.92 -1.48 -3.42
C ASP A 105 17.64 -2.94 -3.79
N VAL A 106 16.43 -3.25 -4.24
CA VAL A 106 16.03 -4.63 -4.58
C VAL A 106 16.12 -4.94 -6.07
N MET A 107 15.94 -3.94 -6.93
CA MET A 107 15.91 -4.11 -8.38
C MET A 107 17.15 -4.80 -8.96
N PRO A 108 18.40 -4.44 -8.58
CA PRO A 108 19.58 -5.09 -9.15
C PRO A 108 19.66 -6.59 -8.83
N ALA A 109 19.23 -6.98 -7.64
CA ALA A 109 19.21 -8.39 -7.24
C ALA A 109 18.07 -9.17 -7.91
N LEU A 110 16.88 -8.59 -8.01
CA LEU A 110 15.73 -9.19 -8.69
C LEU A 110 15.95 -9.32 -10.19
N ALA A 111 16.62 -8.36 -10.83
CA ALA A 111 16.90 -8.35 -12.26
C ALA A 111 17.87 -9.47 -12.72
N ARG A 112 18.54 -10.14 -11.79
CA ARG A 112 19.34 -11.33 -12.12
C ARG A 112 18.49 -12.50 -12.64
N ASN A 113 17.23 -12.53 -12.24
CA ASN A 113 16.31 -13.65 -12.50
C ASN A 113 14.98 -13.22 -13.13
N HIS A 114 14.73 -11.92 -13.22
CA HIS A 114 13.47 -11.37 -13.71
C HIS A 114 13.72 -10.24 -14.71
N SER A 115 12.79 -10.07 -15.62
CA SER A 115 12.62 -8.79 -16.33
C SER A 115 11.82 -7.87 -15.41
N VAL A 116 12.52 -6.94 -14.74
CA VAL A 116 11.91 -6.03 -13.76
C VAL A 116 11.37 -4.79 -14.46
N VAL A 117 10.16 -4.37 -14.12
CA VAL A 117 9.52 -3.13 -14.59
C VAL A 117 8.92 -2.40 -13.40
N ALA A 118 9.60 -1.35 -12.92
CA ALA A 118 9.11 -0.49 -11.84
C ALA A 118 8.43 0.75 -12.44
N PHE A 119 7.15 0.94 -12.15
CA PHE A 119 6.39 2.11 -12.60
C PHE A 119 6.37 3.19 -11.54
N ASP A 120 6.40 4.46 -11.99
CA ASP A 120 5.78 5.52 -11.22
C ASP A 120 4.27 5.45 -11.42
N LEU A 121 3.52 5.44 -10.33
CA LEU A 121 2.06 5.42 -10.38
C LEU A 121 1.52 6.70 -11.04
N PRO A 122 0.34 6.67 -11.70
CA PRO A 122 -0.27 7.85 -12.30
C PRO A 122 -0.24 9.08 -11.41
N GLY A 123 0.34 10.18 -11.91
CA GLY A 123 0.41 11.45 -11.20
C GLY A 123 1.53 11.56 -10.17
N LEU A 124 2.36 10.53 -9.99
CA LEU A 124 3.46 10.51 -9.05
C LEU A 124 4.80 10.32 -9.78
N GLY A 125 5.87 10.83 -9.20
CA GLY A 125 7.21 10.75 -9.78
C GLY A 125 7.29 11.42 -11.16
N ASP A 126 7.83 10.71 -12.13
CA ASP A 126 7.99 11.22 -13.51
C ASP A 126 6.79 10.81 -14.42
N SER A 127 5.70 10.26 -13.87
CA SER A 127 4.46 9.98 -14.59
C SER A 127 3.62 11.25 -14.75
N SER A 128 2.85 11.32 -15.85
CA SER A 128 1.94 12.45 -16.09
C SER A 128 0.93 12.63 -14.97
N HIS A 129 0.59 13.88 -14.66
CA HIS A 129 -0.58 14.22 -13.86
C HIS A 129 -1.85 13.99 -14.67
N PHE A 130 -2.79 13.27 -14.08
CA PHE A 130 -4.06 12.95 -14.72
C PHE A 130 -5.15 13.86 -14.15
N ILE A 131 -6.14 14.18 -14.98
CA ILE A 131 -7.25 15.05 -14.55
C ILE A 131 -8.12 14.31 -13.52
N ASP A 132 -8.28 12.97 -13.69
CA ASP A 132 -9.12 12.11 -12.88
C ASP A 132 -8.60 10.64 -12.89
N GLY A 133 -9.42 9.73 -12.35
CA GLY A 133 -9.13 8.29 -12.42
C GLY A 133 -8.03 7.85 -11.48
N TYR A 134 -8.03 8.38 -10.27
CA TYR A 134 -7.16 7.96 -9.18
C TYR A 134 -7.78 6.85 -8.32
N ASP A 135 -8.99 6.39 -8.66
CA ASP A 135 -9.51 5.14 -8.13
C ASP A 135 -8.66 3.96 -8.60
N LYS A 136 -8.62 2.90 -7.80
CA LYS A 136 -7.64 1.84 -8.00
C LYS A 136 -7.96 0.94 -9.18
N VAL A 137 -9.22 0.88 -9.61
CA VAL A 137 -9.61 0.16 -10.84
C VAL A 137 -9.09 0.88 -12.07
N THR A 138 -9.35 2.19 -12.19
CA THR A 138 -8.85 3.00 -13.32
C THR A 138 -7.33 3.01 -13.36
N THR A 139 -6.69 3.17 -12.20
CA THR A 139 -5.22 3.11 -12.09
C THR A 139 -4.68 1.75 -12.54
N ALA A 140 -5.29 0.64 -12.11
CA ALA A 140 -4.92 -0.71 -12.52
C ALA A 140 -5.05 -0.92 -14.03
N HIS A 141 -6.09 -0.38 -14.65
CA HIS A 141 -6.26 -0.42 -16.11
C HIS A 141 -5.15 0.34 -16.84
N ARG A 142 -4.73 1.51 -16.35
CA ARG A 142 -3.59 2.27 -16.91
C ARG A 142 -2.27 1.52 -16.78
N ILE A 143 -2.00 0.91 -15.62
CA ILE A 143 -0.81 0.04 -15.43
C ILE A 143 -0.87 -1.14 -16.41
N ARG A 144 -2.02 -1.78 -16.55
CA ARG A 144 -2.18 -2.87 -17.53
C ARG A 144 -1.93 -2.41 -18.96
N GLN A 145 -2.46 -1.26 -19.38
CA GLN A 145 -2.19 -0.68 -20.70
C GLN A 145 -0.69 -0.51 -20.92
N ALA A 146 0.02 0.04 -19.94
CA ALA A 146 1.47 0.19 -19.99
C ALA A 146 2.19 -1.16 -20.13
N VAL A 147 1.86 -2.12 -19.28
CA VAL A 147 2.41 -3.49 -19.33
C VAL A 147 2.20 -4.13 -20.71
N ARG A 148 1.01 -4.00 -21.28
CA ARG A 148 0.68 -4.54 -22.61
C ARG A 148 1.41 -3.80 -23.74
N ALA A 149 1.55 -2.48 -23.66
CA ALA A 149 2.27 -1.68 -24.64
C ALA A 149 3.78 -1.99 -24.62
N LEU A 150 4.34 -2.39 -23.47
CA LEU A 150 5.71 -2.90 -23.34
C LEU A 150 5.87 -4.34 -23.87
N GLY A 151 4.81 -4.96 -24.37
CA GLY A 151 4.83 -6.30 -24.97
C GLY A 151 4.64 -7.45 -24.00
N HIS A 152 4.37 -7.17 -22.71
CA HIS A 152 4.19 -8.22 -21.70
C HIS A 152 2.75 -8.71 -21.66
N ARG A 153 2.55 -10.02 -21.62
CA ARG A 153 1.22 -10.66 -21.60
C ARG A 153 0.89 -11.34 -20.29
N GLN A 154 1.88 -11.77 -19.57
CA GLN A 154 1.77 -12.40 -18.26
C GLN A 154 2.85 -11.83 -17.35
N VAL A 155 2.49 -11.48 -16.12
CA VAL A 155 3.36 -10.84 -15.14
C VAL A 155 3.19 -11.45 -13.75
N SER A 156 4.20 -11.34 -12.93
CA SER A 156 4.08 -11.33 -11.47
C SER A 156 4.07 -9.87 -11.00
N ILE A 157 3.36 -9.58 -9.91
CA ILE A 157 3.28 -8.22 -9.37
C ILE A 157 3.85 -8.23 -7.95
N LEU A 158 4.73 -7.27 -7.66
CA LEU A 158 5.19 -6.94 -6.33
C LEU A 158 4.74 -5.51 -6.04
N ALA A 159 3.96 -5.32 -5.00
CA ALA A 159 3.34 -4.05 -4.70
C ALA A 159 3.50 -3.67 -3.22
N HIS A 160 3.65 -2.39 -2.94
CA HIS A 160 3.77 -1.84 -1.61
C HIS A 160 2.73 -0.73 -1.38
N ASP A 161 2.13 -0.66 -0.19
CA ASP A 161 1.21 0.40 0.26
C ASP A 161 0.09 0.71 -0.77
N VAL A 162 -0.04 1.93 -1.31
CA VAL A 162 -1.02 2.28 -2.36
C VAL A 162 -0.90 1.37 -3.58
N GLY A 163 0.32 0.93 -3.91
CA GLY A 163 0.56 -0.03 -4.99
C GLY A 163 -0.18 -1.36 -4.78
N VAL A 164 -0.34 -1.82 -3.53
CA VAL A 164 -1.14 -3.00 -3.18
C VAL A 164 -2.60 -2.81 -3.57
N LEU A 165 -3.14 -1.61 -3.30
CA LEU A 165 -4.52 -1.28 -3.62
C LEU A 165 -4.77 -1.23 -5.14
N VAL A 166 -3.73 -0.94 -5.94
CA VAL A 166 -3.76 -0.99 -7.42
C VAL A 166 -3.57 -2.42 -7.93
N ALA A 167 -2.67 -3.19 -7.32
CA ALA A 167 -2.38 -4.56 -7.72
C ALA A 167 -3.59 -5.51 -7.58
N TYR A 168 -4.40 -5.31 -6.54
CA TYR A 168 -5.58 -6.13 -6.29
C TYR A 168 -6.61 -6.06 -7.42
N PRO A 169 -7.16 -4.90 -7.83
CA PRO A 169 -8.07 -4.84 -8.96
C PRO A 169 -7.42 -5.26 -10.28
N TYR A 170 -6.13 -5.04 -10.49
CA TYR A 170 -5.44 -5.58 -11.67
C TYR A 170 -5.55 -7.12 -11.70
N ALA A 171 -5.18 -7.78 -10.63
CA ALA A 171 -5.23 -9.25 -10.55
C ALA A 171 -6.67 -9.78 -10.62
N ARG A 172 -7.63 -9.10 -10.02
CA ARG A 172 -9.05 -9.46 -10.02
C ARG A 172 -9.68 -9.31 -11.40
N GLU A 173 -9.39 -8.20 -12.10
CA GLU A 173 -9.98 -7.93 -13.42
C GLU A 173 -9.33 -8.77 -14.53
N PHE A 174 -8.05 -9.10 -14.40
CA PHE A 174 -7.25 -9.78 -15.40
C PHE A 174 -6.50 -11.01 -14.87
N PRO A 175 -7.21 -11.99 -14.26
CA PRO A 175 -6.54 -13.10 -13.56
C PRO A 175 -5.68 -13.98 -14.49
N ALA A 176 -6.00 -14.06 -15.78
CA ALA A 176 -5.20 -14.81 -16.74
C ALA A 176 -3.87 -14.14 -17.10
N GLU A 177 -3.71 -12.84 -16.76
CA GLU A 177 -2.49 -12.07 -17.05
C GLU A 177 -1.54 -12.01 -15.85
N VAL A 178 -2.00 -12.42 -14.65
CA VAL A 178 -1.23 -12.35 -13.41
C VAL A 178 -0.94 -13.75 -12.89
N SER A 179 0.34 -14.11 -12.84
CA SER A 179 0.76 -15.42 -12.37
C SER A 179 0.86 -15.50 -10.84
N ARG A 180 1.25 -14.42 -10.19
CA ARG A 180 1.45 -14.30 -8.73
C ARG A 180 1.35 -12.84 -8.33
N ILE A 181 0.98 -12.60 -7.07
CA ILE A 181 0.97 -11.26 -6.50
C ILE A 181 1.62 -11.29 -5.10
N ALA A 182 2.64 -10.45 -4.91
CA ALA A 182 3.23 -10.20 -3.60
C ALA A 182 2.82 -8.80 -3.15
N VAL A 183 2.23 -8.71 -1.97
CA VAL A 183 1.67 -7.48 -1.40
C VAL A 183 2.36 -7.16 -0.08
N LEU A 184 2.89 -5.93 0.02
CA LEU A 184 3.70 -5.50 1.14
C LEU A 184 2.99 -4.41 1.93
N ASP A 185 2.79 -4.69 3.20
CA ASP A 185 2.43 -3.77 4.28
C ASP A 185 1.26 -2.82 4.00
N SER A 186 0.20 -3.36 3.43
CA SER A 186 -1.11 -2.70 3.29
C SER A 186 -2.24 -3.71 3.30
N THR A 187 -3.33 -3.36 3.98
CA THR A 187 -4.63 -4.03 3.86
C THR A 187 -5.46 -3.39 2.74
N LEU A 188 -6.52 -4.05 2.31
CA LEU A 188 -7.37 -3.54 1.22
C LEU A 188 -8.48 -2.63 1.75
N SER A 189 -8.80 -1.58 0.99
CA SER A 189 -10.01 -0.78 1.21
C SER A 189 -11.24 -1.70 1.17
N GLY A 190 -12.09 -1.60 2.20
CA GLY A 190 -13.25 -2.46 2.41
C GLY A 190 -12.95 -3.78 3.12
N PHE A 191 -11.68 -4.09 3.39
CA PHE A 191 -11.23 -5.32 4.04
C PHE A 191 -10.14 -5.06 5.09
N GLY A 192 -10.24 -3.95 5.83
CA GLY A 192 -9.41 -3.65 6.98
C GLY A 192 -8.50 -2.43 6.87
N LEU A 193 -8.43 -1.75 5.71
CA LEU A 193 -7.65 -0.51 5.60
C LEU A 193 -8.24 0.61 6.46
N GLU A 194 -9.55 0.59 6.66
CA GLU A 194 -10.29 1.58 7.44
C GLU A 194 -9.83 1.63 8.90
N ASP A 195 -9.34 0.52 9.44
CA ASP A 195 -8.79 0.45 10.80
C ASP A 195 -7.53 1.32 10.96
N ALA A 196 -6.78 1.53 9.87
CA ALA A 196 -5.59 2.37 9.85
C ALA A 196 -5.91 3.88 9.87
N TYR A 197 -7.12 4.31 9.53
CA TYR A 197 -7.48 5.73 9.44
C TYR A 197 -7.38 6.46 10.79
N THR A 198 -7.52 5.73 11.89
CA THR A 198 -7.36 6.28 13.23
C THR A 198 -5.91 6.23 13.75
N LEU A 199 -5.05 5.45 13.09
CA LEU A 199 -3.66 5.26 13.51
C LEU A 199 -2.73 6.37 12.99
N SER A 200 -3.09 6.98 11.85
CA SER A 200 -2.31 8.05 11.26
C SER A 200 -3.19 9.12 10.63
N PHE A 201 -2.96 10.36 11.03
CA PHE A 201 -3.76 11.51 10.57
C PHE A 201 -3.70 11.73 9.06
N HIS A 202 -2.66 11.26 8.38
CA HIS A 202 -2.48 11.49 6.95
C HIS A 202 -3.60 10.89 6.11
N PHE A 203 -4.23 9.80 6.54
CA PHE A 203 -5.38 9.21 5.83
C PHE A 203 -6.52 10.22 5.70
N LEU A 204 -6.91 10.83 6.82
CA LEU A 204 -7.99 11.81 6.84
C LEU A 204 -7.59 13.15 6.23
N PHE A 205 -6.34 13.59 6.44
CA PHE A 205 -5.81 14.81 5.84
C PHE A 205 -5.79 14.71 4.31
N ASN A 206 -5.19 13.65 3.76
CA ASN A 206 -5.10 13.46 2.31
C ASN A 206 -6.49 13.25 1.67
N ALA A 207 -7.41 12.58 2.36
CA ALA A 207 -8.78 12.37 1.87
C ALA A 207 -9.69 13.61 2.00
N ALA A 208 -9.23 14.67 2.66
CA ALA A 208 -10.04 15.87 2.82
C ALA A 208 -10.42 16.46 1.45
N PRO A 209 -11.61 17.09 1.33
CA PRO A 209 -12.06 17.67 0.07
C PRO A 209 -11.09 18.72 -0.48
N ALA A 210 -10.90 18.70 -1.80
CA ALA A 210 -10.12 19.74 -2.47
C ALA A 210 -10.82 21.12 -2.30
N PRO A 211 -10.07 22.19 -2.11
CA PRO A 211 -8.61 22.32 -2.09
C PRO A 211 -8.04 22.42 -0.65
N ILE A 212 -8.58 21.69 0.34
CA ILE A 212 -8.17 21.88 1.75
C ILE A 212 -6.70 21.47 1.98
N PRO A 213 -6.26 20.24 1.69
CA PRO A 213 -4.86 19.85 1.87
C PRO A 213 -3.91 20.70 1.04
N GLU A 214 -4.29 21.03 -0.20
CA GLU A 214 -3.51 21.83 -1.13
C GLU A 214 -3.23 23.24 -0.63
N ARG A 215 -4.14 23.81 0.19
CA ARG A 215 -3.99 25.16 0.76
C ARG A 215 -3.28 25.15 2.12
N ILE A 216 -3.31 24.02 2.82
CA ILE A 216 -2.69 23.91 4.14
C ILE A 216 -1.21 23.57 4.01
N LEU A 217 -0.85 22.65 3.09
CA LEU A 217 0.52 22.19 2.93
C LEU A 217 1.21 22.94 1.80
N ASP A 218 2.16 23.80 2.14
CA ASP A 218 3.04 24.45 1.19
C ASP A 218 4.41 23.74 1.07
N ASN A 219 5.30 24.30 0.22
CA ASN A 219 6.60 23.70 -0.03
C ASN A 219 7.53 23.70 1.18
N GLY A 220 7.35 24.63 2.12
CA GLY A 220 8.12 24.70 3.35
C GLY A 220 7.80 23.55 4.32
N ASP A 221 6.58 23.02 4.23
CA ASP A 221 6.08 22.01 5.16
C ASP A 221 6.22 20.57 4.63
N VAL A 222 6.57 20.40 3.35
CA VAL A 222 6.65 19.06 2.70
C VAL A 222 7.54 18.10 3.49
N SER A 223 8.75 18.51 3.86
CA SER A 223 9.67 17.64 4.59
C SER A 223 9.17 17.32 5.99
N THR A 224 8.51 18.26 6.66
CA THR A 224 7.89 18.04 7.97
C THR A 224 6.74 17.06 7.85
N TYR A 225 5.84 17.27 6.91
CA TYR A 225 4.67 16.42 6.71
C TYR A 225 5.04 15.00 6.30
N LEU A 226 5.81 14.86 5.21
CA LEU A 226 6.22 13.55 4.74
C LEU A 226 7.17 12.85 5.72
N GLY A 227 7.96 13.62 6.48
CA GLY A 227 8.81 13.10 7.54
C GLY A 227 8.03 12.28 8.56
N THR A 228 6.82 12.73 8.92
CA THR A 228 5.94 11.97 9.84
C THR A 228 5.48 10.64 9.26
N ILE A 229 5.37 10.54 7.93
CA ILE A 229 5.02 9.28 7.27
C ILE A 229 6.24 8.35 7.22
N PHE A 230 7.41 8.87 6.87
CA PHE A 230 8.64 8.08 6.87
C PHE A 230 9.07 7.63 8.28
N ASP A 231 8.53 8.24 9.33
CA ASP A 231 8.75 7.80 10.72
C ASP A 231 8.05 6.48 11.08
N PHE A 232 7.23 5.90 10.18
CA PHE A 232 6.79 4.51 10.27
C PHE A 232 7.89 3.49 9.89
N SER A 233 9.08 3.94 9.50
CA SER A 233 10.25 3.08 9.33
C SER A 233 10.83 2.68 10.71
N LEU A 234 11.30 1.44 10.79
CA LEU A 234 12.11 0.96 11.91
C LEU A 234 13.56 1.45 11.77
N ASN A 235 14.10 1.41 10.56
CA ASN A 235 15.42 1.94 10.21
C ASN A 235 15.26 3.22 9.38
N ARG A 236 15.30 4.36 10.05
CA ARG A 236 15.08 5.68 9.43
C ARG A 236 16.15 6.06 8.41
N ASP A 237 17.37 5.57 8.59
CA ASP A 237 18.51 5.90 7.73
C ASP A 237 18.49 5.09 6.42
N ALA A 238 17.66 4.05 6.34
CA ALA A 238 17.48 3.27 5.12
C ALA A 238 16.68 4.03 4.05
N ILE A 239 15.89 5.04 4.44
CA ILE A 239 15.01 5.74 3.52
C ILE A 239 15.70 6.99 2.96
N ASP A 240 15.90 7.05 1.65
CA ASP A 240 16.38 8.26 0.97
C ASP A 240 15.23 9.29 0.83
N ARG A 241 14.88 9.92 1.98
CA ARG A 241 13.77 10.87 2.06
C ARG A 241 13.93 12.05 1.12
N SER A 242 15.17 12.45 0.82
CA SER A 242 15.47 13.63 0.00
C SER A 242 14.95 13.47 -1.43
N VAL A 243 15.01 12.26 -1.98
CA VAL A 243 14.47 11.92 -3.30
C VAL A 243 12.95 12.17 -3.33
N TYR A 244 12.25 11.70 -2.33
CA TYR A 244 10.79 11.84 -2.26
C TYR A 244 10.36 13.27 -1.99
N TYR A 245 10.99 13.97 -1.04
CA TYR A 245 10.69 15.38 -0.75
C TYR A 245 10.78 16.26 -1.99
N ARG A 246 11.71 15.97 -2.89
CA ARG A 246 11.88 16.72 -4.12
C ARG A 246 10.67 16.62 -5.05
N TYR A 247 10.14 15.42 -5.29
CA TYR A 247 8.95 15.23 -6.11
C TYR A 247 7.75 15.97 -5.51
N TYR A 248 7.53 15.81 -4.21
CA TYR A 248 6.38 16.41 -3.54
C TYR A 248 6.48 17.94 -3.31
N ARG A 249 7.56 18.59 -3.74
CA ARG A 249 7.59 20.05 -3.89
C ARG A 249 6.71 20.52 -5.04
N ASP A 250 6.45 19.70 -6.05
CA ASP A 250 5.43 19.98 -7.05
C ASP A 250 4.03 19.87 -6.43
N PRO A 251 3.22 20.94 -6.42
CA PRO A 251 1.85 20.88 -5.94
C PRO A 251 0.97 19.86 -6.67
N ALA A 252 1.28 19.58 -7.95
CA ALA A 252 0.52 18.63 -8.74
C ALA A 252 0.75 17.18 -8.27
N ASP A 253 1.99 16.81 -7.88
CA ASP A 253 2.29 15.51 -7.27
C ASP A 253 1.55 15.35 -5.94
N ARG A 254 1.50 16.42 -5.11
CA ARG A 254 0.74 16.39 -3.86
C ARG A 254 -0.75 16.17 -4.11
N THR A 255 -1.32 16.92 -5.06
CA THR A 255 -2.74 16.79 -5.43
C THR A 255 -3.05 15.40 -5.97
N ALA A 256 -2.17 14.82 -6.80
CA ALA A 256 -2.29 13.46 -7.27
C ALA A 256 -2.28 12.46 -6.09
N GLY A 257 -1.33 12.63 -5.16
CA GLY A 257 -1.27 11.85 -3.93
C GLY A 257 -2.58 11.92 -3.13
N TYR A 258 -3.12 13.12 -2.89
CA TYR A 258 -4.40 13.29 -2.18
C TYR A 258 -5.57 12.62 -2.90
N ASN A 259 -5.59 12.64 -4.23
CA ASN A 259 -6.66 12.02 -5.00
C ASN A 259 -6.70 10.50 -4.87
N TYR A 260 -5.56 9.82 -4.63
CA TYR A 260 -5.54 8.40 -4.27
C TYR A 260 -6.33 8.14 -2.98
N TYR A 261 -6.17 8.98 -1.96
CA TYR A 261 -6.87 8.84 -0.68
C TYR A 261 -8.35 9.22 -0.77
N ARG A 262 -8.67 10.25 -1.56
CA ARG A 262 -10.08 10.65 -1.83
C ARG A 262 -10.90 9.55 -2.48
N ALA A 263 -10.25 8.63 -3.20
CA ALA A 263 -10.91 7.51 -3.85
C ALA A 263 -11.20 6.32 -2.92
N TYR A 264 -10.60 6.25 -1.73
CA TYR A 264 -10.63 5.04 -0.88
C TYR A 264 -12.04 4.56 -0.53
N ALA A 265 -12.99 5.46 -0.28
CA ALA A 265 -14.37 5.08 0.04
C ALA A 265 -15.04 4.36 -1.15
N GLY A 266 -14.91 4.93 -2.35
CA GLY A 266 -15.42 4.30 -3.58
C GLY A 266 -14.69 3.00 -3.92
N ASP A 267 -13.38 2.92 -3.65
CA ASP A 267 -12.60 1.69 -3.80
C ASP A 267 -13.10 0.59 -2.85
N ALA A 268 -13.42 0.94 -1.60
CA ALA A 268 -13.97 0.00 -0.63
C ALA A 268 -15.31 -0.58 -1.09
N GLU A 269 -16.24 0.27 -1.55
CA GLU A 269 -17.53 -0.14 -2.12
C GLU A 269 -17.33 -1.07 -3.33
N ASN A 270 -16.43 -0.69 -4.26
CA ASN A 270 -16.12 -1.50 -5.43
C ASN A 270 -15.53 -2.87 -5.04
N ASN A 271 -14.59 -2.88 -4.10
CA ASN A 271 -13.93 -4.10 -3.65
C ASN A 271 -14.92 -5.05 -2.98
N GLN A 272 -15.78 -4.55 -2.10
CA GLN A 272 -16.82 -5.35 -1.44
C GLN A 272 -17.84 -5.91 -2.43
N ALA A 273 -18.31 -5.10 -3.38
CA ALA A 273 -19.24 -5.52 -4.42
C ALA A 273 -18.67 -6.65 -5.31
N ASN A 274 -17.34 -6.68 -5.50
CA ASN A 274 -16.64 -7.64 -6.34
C ASN A 274 -15.89 -8.73 -5.55
N ALA A 275 -16.08 -8.85 -4.24
CA ALA A 275 -15.38 -9.82 -3.38
C ALA A 275 -15.59 -11.28 -3.80
N HIS A 276 -16.70 -11.56 -4.48
CA HIS A 276 -17.01 -12.89 -5.04
C HIS A 276 -16.05 -13.31 -6.16
N ARG A 277 -15.36 -12.36 -6.81
CA ARG A 277 -14.34 -12.61 -7.84
C ARG A 277 -12.98 -12.79 -7.17
N ARG A 278 -12.81 -13.94 -6.52
CA ARG A 278 -11.63 -14.23 -5.72
C ARG A 278 -10.38 -14.36 -6.60
N LEU A 279 -9.24 -13.96 -6.05
CA LEU A 279 -7.94 -14.20 -6.68
C LEU A 279 -7.62 -15.70 -6.63
N SER A 280 -7.43 -16.31 -7.79
CA SER A 280 -7.08 -17.75 -7.92
C SER A 280 -5.57 -17.99 -8.00
N MET A 281 -4.76 -16.95 -8.27
CA MET A 281 -3.30 -17.05 -8.25
C MET A 281 -2.79 -16.93 -6.81
N PRO A 282 -1.57 -17.49 -6.52
CA PRO A 282 -0.96 -17.35 -5.20
C PRO A 282 -0.72 -15.89 -4.81
N VAL A 283 -1.03 -15.57 -3.55
CA VAL A 283 -0.81 -14.27 -2.92
C VAL A 283 0.21 -14.43 -1.80
N LEU A 284 1.34 -13.72 -1.88
CA LEU A 284 2.26 -13.54 -0.77
C LEU A 284 1.86 -12.25 -0.04
N ALA A 285 1.34 -12.37 1.16
CA ALA A 285 0.90 -11.25 1.99
C ALA A 285 1.93 -11.01 3.10
N MET A 286 2.77 -10.00 2.92
CA MET A 286 3.86 -9.64 3.82
C MET A 286 3.53 -8.35 4.56
N GLY A 287 3.42 -8.39 5.87
CA GLY A 287 3.32 -7.20 6.72
C GLY A 287 4.55 -7.00 7.57
N SER A 288 4.89 -5.76 7.91
CA SER A 288 5.95 -5.50 8.87
C SER A 288 5.46 -5.72 10.30
N ALA A 289 6.36 -6.11 11.19
CA ALA A 289 5.99 -6.37 12.59
C ALA A 289 5.51 -5.12 13.33
N THR A 290 5.86 -3.92 12.87
CA THR A 290 5.59 -2.65 13.55
C THR A 290 4.38 -1.89 13.01
N THR A 291 3.80 -2.32 11.88
CA THR A 291 2.65 -1.68 11.25
C THR A 291 1.52 -2.67 11.01
N PHE A 292 1.34 -3.19 9.80
CA PHE A 292 0.19 -4.04 9.47
C PHE A 292 0.35 -5.51 9.86
N GLY A 293 1.56 -6.05 9.94
CA GLY A 293 1.82 -7.42 10.37
C GLY A 293 0.90 -8.47 9.73
N PRO A 294 0.28 -9.34 10.55
CA PRO A 294 -0.64 -10.39 10.05
C PRO A 294 -1.93 -9.85 9.43
N ALA A 295 -2.28 -8.57 9.65
CA ALA A 295 -3.50 -7.98 9.10
C ALA A 295 -3.50 -7.96 7.57
N VAL A 296 -2.32 -7.88 6.93
CA VAL A 296 -2.19 -7.98 5.46
C VAL A 296 -2.77 -9.30 4.97
N ALA A 297 -2.33 -10.41 5.55
CA ALA A 297 -2.84 -11.73 5.18
C ALA A 297 -4.32 -11.91 5.54
N ALA A 298 -4.76 -11.41 6.69
CA ALA A 298 -6.16 -11.46 7.09
C ALA A 298 -7.08 -10.72 6.10
N SER A 299 -6.62 -9.59 5.58
CA SER A 299 -7.32 -8.83 4.53
C SER A 299 -7.45 -9.65 3.24
N PHE A 300 -6.35 -10.19 2.73
CA PHE A 300 -6.34 -10.93 1.47
C PHE A 300 -7.06 -12.29 1.54
N ARG A 301 -7.12 -12.96 2.69
CA ARG A 301 -7.90 -14.20 2.88
C ARG A 301 -9.40 -14.01 2.62
N GLN A 302 -9.90 -12.78 2.70
CA GLN A 302 -11.30 -12.49 2.37
C GLN A 302 -11.57 -12.51 0.87
N VAL A 303 -10.53 -12.30 0.03
CA VAL A 303 -10.66 -12.11 -1.43
C VAL A 303 -9.74 -12.99 -2.28
N ALA A 304 -8.97 -13.88 -1.68
CA ALA A 304 -8.04 -14.79 -2.37
C ALA A 304 -8.14 -16.21 -1.83
N ASP A 305 -7.78 -17.20 -2.65
CA ASP A 305 -7.90 -18.63 -2.31
C ASP A 305 -6.60 -19.21 -1.72
N ASP A 306 -5.44 -18.73 -2.19
CA ASP A 306 -4.11 -19.14 -1.70
C ASP A 306 -3.36 -17.91 -1.17
N VAL A 307 -3.30 -17.76 0.16
CA VAL A 307 -2.65 -16.63 0.83
C VAL A 307 -1.58 -17.12 1.78
N ARG A 308 -0.35 -16.74 1.50
CA ARG A 308 0.83 -17.04 2.30
C ARG A 308 1.17 -15.82 3.16
N GLU A 309 1.14 -16.03 4.47
CA GLU A 309 1.43 -14.99 5.44
C GLU A 309 2.92 -14.94 5.75
N VAL A 310 3.50 -13.75 5.64
CA VAL A 310 4.88 -13.46 6.06
C VAL A 310 4.88 -12.21 6.92
N VAL A 311 5.66 -12.22 8.00
CA VAL A 311 5.91 -11.05 8.83
C VAL A 311 7.39 -10.69 8.73
N ALA A 312 7.68 -9.49 8.22
CA ALA A 312 9.03 -8.93 8.15
C ALA A 312 9.37 -8.34 9.54
N THR A 313 10.12 -9.10 10.34
CA THR A 313 10.39 -8.77 11.75
C THR A 313 11.32 -7.60 11.94
N ASP A 314 12.28 -7.43 11.02
CA ASP A 314 13.32 -6.39 11.08
C ASP A 314 13.02 -5.23 10.12
N SER A 315 11.74 -4.89 9.95
CA SER A 315 11.28 -3.83 9.07
C SER A 315 10.16 -3.02 9.72
N GLY A 316 10.12 -1.73 9.44
CA GLY A 316 8.94 -0.90 9.51
C GLY A 316 8.15 -0.97 8.21
N HIS A 317 7.37 0.08 7.94
CA HIS A 317 6.49 0.15 6.79
C HIS A 317 7.21 0.00 5.43
N PHE A 318 8.41 0.53 5.30
CA PHE A 318 9.13 0.64 4.04
C PHE A 318 10.03 -0.58 3.77
N ILE A 319 9.46 -1.78 3.81
CA ILE A 319 10.16 -3.06 3.70
C ILE A 319 11.20 -3.12 2.56
N PRO A 320 10.93 -2.58 1.35
CA PRO A 320 11.90 -2.67 0.24
C PRO A 320 13.23 -1.95 0.51
N GLU A 321 13.21 -0.84 1.26
CA GLU A 321 14.38 -0.05 1.61
C GLU A 321 14.97 -0.49 2.95
N GLU A 322 14.13 -0.90 3.91
CA GLU A 322 14.58 -1.27 5.26
C GLU A 322 15.18 -2.67 5.34
N ASN A 323 14.68 -3.62 4.54
CA ASN A 323 15.13 -5.01 4.56
C ASN A 323 15.20 -5.64 3.16
N PRO A 324 15.99 -5.05 2.23
CA PRO A 324 16.04 -5.46 0.83
C PRO A 324 16.49 -6.91 0.65
N ARG A 325 17.41 -7.41 1.49
CA ARG A 325 17.92 -8.78 1.38
C ARG A 325 16.86 -9.82 1.70
N PHE A 326 16.08 -9.60 2.76
CA PHE A 326 14.97 -10.45 3.13
C PHE A 326 13.93 -10.48 2.04
N LEU A 327 13.52 -9.28 1.56
CA LEU A 327 12.53 -9.16 0.49
C LEU A 327 12.97 -9.88 -0.78
N VAL A 328 14.19 -9.66 -1.25
CA VAL A 328 14.72 -10.33 -2.46
C VAL A 328 14.72 -11.85 -2.30
N SER A 329 15.16 -12.37 -1.14
CA SER A 329 15.17 -13.79 -0.86
C SER A 329 13.75 -14.38 -0.88
N CYS A 330 12.81 -13.68 -0.26
CA CYS A 330 11.42 -14.08 -0.22
C CYS A 330 10.77 -14.07 -1.62
N ILE A 331 10.96 -13.02 -2.40
CA ILE A 331 10.40 -12.91 -3.76
C ILE A 331 10.99 -13.98 -4.69
N ASN A 332 12.29 -14.24 -4.63
CA ASN A 332 12.90 -15.29 -5.44
C ASN A 332 12.35 -16.69 -5.10
N LEU A 333 12.08 -16.98 -3.83
CA LEU A 333 11.41 -18.22 -3.42
C LEU A 333 9.96 -18.25 -3.91
N PHE A 334 9.23 -17.17 -3.72
CA PHE A 334 7.81 -17.08 -4.11
C PHE A 334 7.62 -17.22 -5.62
N THR A 335 8.53 -16.67 -6.42
CA THR A 335 8.48 -16.78 -7.88
C THR A 335 9.03 -18.10 -8.42
N GLY A 336 9.64 -18.94 -7.55
CA GLY A 336 10.20 -20.23 -7.93
C GLY A 336 11.48 -20.14 -8.74
N VAL A 337 12.16 -18.98 -8.72
CA VAL A 337 13.39 -18.73 -9.50
C VAL A 337 14.65 -19.10 -8.73
N ALA A 338 14.66 -18.91 -7.42
CA ALA A 338 15.80 -19.27 -6.57
C ALA A 338 15.58 -20.56 -5.81
N VAL A 339 16.62 -21.35 -5.67
CA VAL A 339 16.64 -22.61 -4.94
C VAL A 339 17.54 -22.45 -3.72
N THR A 340 17.33 -21.42 -2.92
CA THR A 340 18.00 -21.32 -1.62
C THR A 340 17.14 -22.05 -0.61
N PRO A 341 17.69 -22.97 0.20
CA PRO A 341 16.92 -23.57 1.29
C PRO A 341 16.37 -22.47 2.19
N PRO A 342 15.06 -22.40 2.42
CA PRO A 342 14.49 -21.35 3.25
C PRO A 342 15.04 -21.44 4.67
N THR A 343 15.41 -20.29 5.23
CA THR A 343 15.53 -20.18 6.69
C THR A 343 14.13 -20.26 7.30
N PRO A 344 13.98 -20.45 8.63
CA PRO A 344 12.66 -20.49 9.26
C PRO A 344 11.78 -19.29 8.93
N GLU A 345 12.38 -18.09 8.80
CA GLU A 345 11.65 -16.86 8.48
C GLU A 345 11.15 -16.83 7.02
N LEU A 346 11.77 -17.60 6.14
CA LEU A 346 11.44 -17.63 4.71
C LEU A 346 10.56 -18.80 4.30
N VAL A 347 10.17 -19.67 5.23
CA VAL A 347 9.43 -20.91 4.92
C VAL A 347 8.12 -20.62 4.19
N ASN A 348 7.41 -19.57 4.57
CA ASN A 348 6.14 -19.18 3.95
C ASN A 348 6.32 -18.43 2.63
N CYS A 349 7.55 -18.06 2.24
CA CYS A 349 7.83 -17.49 0.96
C CYS A 349 7.94 -18.52 -0.17
N ALA A 350 8.20 -19.80 0.16
CA ALA A 350 8.40 -20.85 -0.83
C ALA A 350 7.13 -21.11 -1.65
N ALA A 351 7.32 -21.38 -2.96
CA ALA A 351 6.23 -21.62 -3.91
C ALA A 351 5.52 -22.96 -3.68
#